data_90c9afc62be5f022f8021eea8f187f29
#
_entry.id   90c9afc62be5f022f8021eea8f187f29
#
_cell.length_a   1.000
_cell.length_b   1.000
_cell.length_c   1.000
_cell.angle_alpha   90.00
_cell.angle_beta   90.00
_cell.angle_gamma   90.00
#
_symmetry.space_group_name_H-M   'P 1'
#
loop_
_entity.id
_entity.type
_entity.pdbx_description
1 polymer ?
#
loop_
_entity_poly.entity_id
_entity_poly.type
_entity_poly.pdbx_seq_one_letter_code
_entity_poly.pdbx_strand_id
1 'polypeptide(L)'
;MNLALHSRAKRGFRLVAIASGVLVSGCLQSTAPQPSVIQLNGTWKYTGVQTQPVRETLTGTLTITRESGASFQGRLDLVTTNEQSGQITNIGGLISGSESNGNLIDFDADLETVRRHVGQIVADTITGTWIGTASNVNISSGTFRVERQTQ
;
A
#
# COMPACT_ATOMS: atom_id res chain seq x y z
N MET A 1 2.38 85.16 -6.74
CA MET A 1 3.54 85.92 -7.29
C MET A 1 4.36 85.00 -8.16
N ASN A 2 4.26 85.23 -9.44
CA ASN A 2 5.26 85.12 -10.51
C ASN A 2 5.81 83.74 -10.84
N LEU A 3 5.51 83.37 -11.95
CA LEU A 3 5.95 83.44 -13.38
C LEU A 3 6.87 82.24 -13.67
N ALA A 4 6.43 81.38 -14.56
CA ALA A 4 6.65 81.34 -16.00
C ALA A 4 8.08 80.97 -16.42
N LEU A 5 8.30 79.99 -17.22
CA LEU A 5 8.60 80.04 -18.65
C LEU A 5 9.02 78.63 -19.12
N HIS A 6 8.30 78.12 -20.10
CA HIS A 6 8.70 77.72 -21.44
C HIS A 6 10.12 77.22 -21.70
N SER A 7 10.24 75.98 -22.16
CA SER A 7 11.06 75.71 -23.32
C SER A 7 10.64 74.42 -24.06
N ARG A 8 10.36 74.61 -25.35
CA ARG A 8 10.18 73.62 -26.42
C ARG A 8 11.55 73.08 -26.84
N ALA A 9 11.62 71.78 -27.15
CA ALA A 9 12.33 71.38 -28.36
C ALA A 9 12.15 69.86 -28.60
N LYS A 10 11.49 69.52 -29.66
CA LYS A 10 11.92 68.83 -30.90
C LYS A 10 12.18 67.31 -30.79
N ARG A 11 11.24 66.62 -31.38
CA ARG A 11 11.28 65.55 -32.40
C ARG A 11 12.57 64.70 -32.45
N GLY A 12 12.38 63.40 -32.21
CA GLY A 12 13.25 62.37 -32.67
C GLY A 12 12.49 61.02 -32.71
N PHE A 13 11.87 60.78 -33.87
CA PHE A 13 11.17 59.57 -34.19
C PHE A 13 12.24 58.53 -34.50
N ARG A 14 12.46 57.55 -33.60
CA ARG A 14 13.24 56.38 -33.93
C ARG A 14 12.34 55.17 -33.82
N LEU A 15 12.04 54.62 -34.97
CA LEU A 15 11.44 53.30 -35.12
C LEU A 15 12.41 52.28 -34.53
N VAL A 16 12.03 51.63 -33.43
CA VAL A 16 12.67 50.44 -32.95
C VAL A 16 11.77 49.27 -33.32
N ALA A 17 12.22 48.48 -34.25
CA ALA A 17 11.58 47.23 -34.62
C ALA A 17 11.73 46.25 -33.44
N ILE A 18 10.61 45.94 -32.78
CA ILE A 18 10.55 44.90 -31.74
C ILE A 18 10.38 43.57 -32.44
N ALA A 19 11.48 42.84 -32.56
CA ALA A 19 11.42 41.43 -32.96
C ALA A 19 10.76 40.64 -31.81
N SER A 20 9.51 40.23 -32.00
CA SER A 20 8.78 39.37 -31.08
C SER A 20 9.38 37.95 -31.14
N GLY A 21 10.32 37.69 -30.27
CA GLY A 21 10.79 36.33 -30.02
C GLY A 21 9.71 35.53 -29.26
N VAL A 22 9.04 34.64 -29.96
CA VAL A 22 8.13 33.64 -29.33
C VAL A 22 8.99 32.63 -28.57
N LEU A 23 9.13 32.83 -27.27
CA LEU A 23 9.66 31.82 -26.36
C LEU A 23 8.61 30.73 -26.19
N VAL A 24 8.73 29.64 -26.96
CA VAL A 24 7.99 28.43 -26.72
C VAL A 24 8.60 27.80 -25.45
N SER A 25 8.04 28.16 -24.31
CA SER A 25 8.31 27.47 -23.04
C SER A 25 7.67 26.08 -23.12
N GLY A 26 8.40 25.11 -23.68
CA GLY A 26 8.06 23.70 -23.57
C GLY A 26 8.09 23.30 -22.11
N CYS A 27 6.91 23.19 -21.47
CA CYS A 27 6.79 22.48 -20.21
C CYS A 27 7.19 21.04 -20.45
N LEU A 28 8.43 20.69 -20.11
CA LEU A 28 8.82 19.31 -19.90
C LEU A 28 8.04 18.84 -18.65
N GLN A 29 6.83 18.34 -18.89
CA GLN A 29 6.13 17.57 -17.86
C GLN A 29 7.00 16.34 -17.60
N SER A 30 7.75 16.40 -16.49
CA SER A 30 8.38 15.24 -15.91
C SER A 30 7.24 14.30 -15.47
N THR A 31 6.91 13.33 -16.31
CA THR A 31 6.05 12.21 -15.96
C THR A 31 6.85 11.34 -15.01
N ALA A 32 6.88 11.71 -13.72
CA ALA A 32 7.33 10.79 -12.69
C ALA A 32 6.46 9.54 -12.81
N PRO A 33 7.04 8.32 -12.80
CA PRO A 33 6.25 7.11 -12.81
C PRO A 33 5.29 7.18 -11.61
N GLN A 34 3.98 7.17 -11.89
CA GLN A 34 3.00 7.03 -10.82
C GLN A 34 3.28 5.70 -10.13
N PRO A 35 3.36 5.67 -8.77
CA PRO A 35 3.46 4.42 -8.07
C PRO A 35 2.29 3.54 -8.50
N SER A 36 2.60 2.35 -8.98
CA SER A 36 1.57 1.39 -9.35
C SER A 36 0.75 1.05 -8.11
N VAL A 37 -0.53 1.38 -8.13
CA VAL A 37 -1.46 0.96 -7.08
C VAL A 37 -1.53 -0.56 -7.15
N ILE A 38 -1.07 -1.22 -6.11
CA ILE A 38 -1.17 -2.68 -6.00
C ILE A 38 -2.62 -3.01 -5.74
N GLN A 39 -3.26 -3.74 -6.64
CA GLN A 39 -4.60 -4.26 -6.41
C GLN A 39 -4.52 -5.48 -5.47
N LEU A 40 -5.10 -5.36 -4.29
CA LEU A 40 -5.13 -6.44 -3.31
C LEU A 40 -6.38 -7.32 -3.44
N ASN A 41 -7.46 -6.82 -4.04
CA ASN A 41 -8.69 -7.57 -4.26
C ASN A 41 -8.44 -8.92 -4.95
N GLY A 42 -9.11 -9.95 -4.47
CA GLY A 42 -9.03 -11.29 -5.04
C GLY A 42 -8.77 -12.37 -4.01
N THR A 43 -8.46 -13.54 -4.51
CA THR A 43 -8.22 -14.75 -3.73
C THR A 43 -6.74 -15.09 -3.74
N TRP A 44 -6.22 -15.40 -2.55
CA TRP A 44 -4.82 -15.69 -2.32
C TRP A 44 -4.67 -17.02 -1.59
N LYS A 45 -3.77 -17.87 -2.03
CA LYS A 45 -3.40 -19.08 -1.31
C LYS A 45 -2.52 -18.69 -0.12
N TYR A 46 -2.93 -19.07 1.08
CA TYR A 46 -2.18 -18.85 2.31
C TYR A 46 -1.40 -20.11 2.70
N THR A 47 -0.15 -19.92 3.07
CA THR A 47 0.70 -20.93 3.72
C THR A 47 1.43 -20.25 4.87
N GLY A 48 1.65 -20.97 5.98
CA GLY A 48 2.33 -20.41 7.13
C GLY A 48 2.81 -21.48 8.08
N VAL A 49 3.63 -21.06 9.04
CA VAL A 49 4.11 -21.89 10.13
C VAL A 49 3.98 -21.13 11.42
N GLN A 50 3.27 -21.69 12.38
CA GLN A 50 3.32 -21.28 13.77
C GLN A 50 4.57 -21.84 14.42
N THR A 51 5.30 -21.02 15.13
CA THR A 51 6.52 -21.43 15.83
C THR A 51 6.34 -21.50 17.34
N GLN A 52 5.34 -20.79 17.85
CA GLN A 52 5.00 -20.75 19.27
C GLN A 52 3.48 -20.73 19.46
N PRO A 53 2.93 -21.33 20.55
CA PRO A 53 3.61 -22.11 21.60
C PRO A 53 4.01 -23.51 21.13
N VAL A 54 3.31 -24.05 20.13
CA VAL A 54 3.60 -25.34 19.48
C VAL A 54 3.74 -25.11 17.98
N ARG A 55 4.52 -26.00 17.35
CA ARG A 55 4.72 -25.91 15.91
C ARG A 55 3.52 -26.47 15.15
N GLU A 56 2.98 -25.63 14.26
CA GLU A 56 1.85 -25.99 13.40
C GLU A 56 2.10 -25.49 11.98
N THR A 57 1.66 -26.27 11.00
CA THR A 57 1.55 -25.81 9.63
C THR A 57 0.16 -25.21 9.39
N LEU A 58 0.13 -24.10 8.65
CA LEU A 58 -1.10 -23.39 8.31
C LEU A 58 -1.23 -23.36 6.79
N THR A 59 -2.39 -23.78 6.30
CA THR A 59 -2.73 -23.69 4.88
C THR A 59 -4.14 -23.15 4.73
N GLY A 60 -4.43 -22.41 3.67
CA GLY A 60 -5.78 -21.89 3.49
C GLY A 60 -5.91 -20.82 2.43
N THR A 61 -6.92 -19.99 2.59
CA THR A 61 -7.29 -18.97 1.63
C THR A 61 -7.50 -17.62 2.32
N LEU A 62 -6.84 -16.62 1.80
CA LEU A 62 -7.09 -15.22 2.12
C LEU A 62 -7.90 -14.62 0.97
N THR A 63 -9.10 -14.10 1.25
CA THR A 63 -9.95 -13.44 0.26
C THR A 63 -10.08 -11.98 0.65
N ILE A 64 -9.62 -11.07 -0.22
CA ILE A 64 -9.80 -9.63 -0.06
C ILE A 64 -10.96 -9.22 -0.95
N THR A 65 -12.04 -8.72 -0.34
CA THR A 65 -13.32 -8.43 -1.02
C THR A 65 -13.61 -6.95 -1.14
N ARG A 66 -12.96 -6.13 -0.34
CA ARG A 66 -13.16 -4.69 -0.30
C ARG A 66 -11.83 -3.98 -0.15
N GLU A 67 -11.60 -3.01 -1.02
CA GLU A 67 -10.44 -2.15 -1.04
C GLU A 67 -10.91 -0.69 -1.17
N SER A 68 -10.40 0.20 -0.34
CA SER A 68 -10.72 1.62 -0.36
C SER A 68 -9.50 2.43 0.02
N GLY A 69 -8.87 3.06 -0.97
CA GLY A 69 -7.58 3.72 -0.78
C GLY A 69 -6.53 2.72 -0.33
N ALA A 70 -5.86 2.99 0.78
CA ALA A 70 -4.87 2.11 1.37
C ALA A 70 -5.47 1.00 2.27
N SER A 71 -6.78 1.03 2.54
CA SER A 71 -7.43 0.08 3.46
C SER A 71 -8.10 -1.06 2.72
N PHE A 72 -8.07 -2.24 3.30
CA PHE A 72 -8.74 -3.41 2.74
C PHE A 72 -9.45 -4.25 3.82
N GLN A 73 -10.41 -5.05 3.39
CA GLN A 73 -11.17 -5.98 4.22
C GLN A 73 -11.39 -7.29 3.47
N GLY A 74 -11.62 -8.35 4.23
CA GLY A 74 -11.85 -9.65 3.64
C GLY A 74 -12.02 -10.74 4.68
N ARG A 75 -11.60 -11.95 4.33
CA ARG A 75 -11.70 -13.15 5.15
C ARG A 75 -10.46 -14.02 5.01
N LEU A 76 -10.06 -14.61 6.12
CA LEU A 76 -9.00 -15.62 6.17
C LEU A 76 -9.60 -16.93 6.68
N ASP A 77 -9.49 -18.01 5.90
CA ASP A 77 -9.90 -19.36 6.27
C ASP A 77 -8.67 -20.27 6.23
N LEU A 78 -8.37 -20.93 7.36
CA LEU A 78 -7.16 -21.72 7.56
C LEU A 78 -7.49 -23.13 8.04
N VAL A 79 -6.69 -24.06 7.59
CA VAL A 79 -6.51 -25.39 8.18
C VAL A 79 -5.17 -25.37 8.90
N THR A 80 -5.17 -25.62 10.20
CA THR A 80 -3.95 -25.79 10.99
C THR A 80 -3.71 -27.25 11.26
N THR A 81 -2.47 -27.66 11.20
CA THR A 81 -2.05 -29.04 11.53
C THR A 81 -0.93 -28.99 12.56
N ASN A 82 -1.19 -29.50 13.75
CA ASN A 82 -0.19 -29.62 14.79
C ASN A 82 0.82 -30.70 14.41
N GLU A 83 2.10 -30.33 14.27
CA GLU A 83 3.14 -31.24 13.78
C GLU A 83 3.46 -32.38 14.79
N GLN A 84 3.18 -32.19 16.07
CA GLN A 84 3.47 -33.17 17.11
C GLN A 84 2.35 -34.19 17.29
N SER A 85 1.09 -33.71 17.29
CA SER A 85 -0.07 -34.57 17.54
C SER A 85 -0.78 -35.05 16.27
N GLY A 86 -0.53 -34.40 15.13
CA GLY A 86 -1.27 -34.57 13.89
C GLY A 86 -2.70 -34.01 13.94
N GLN A 87 -3.07 -33.30 15.01
CA GLN A 87 -4.39 -32.70 15.13
C GLN A 87 -4.63 -31.64 14.04
N ILE A 88 -5.78 -31.72 13.38
CA ILE A 88 -6.20 -30.78 12.35
C ILE A 88 -7.35 -29.94 12.90
N THR A 89 -7.26 -28.62 12.73
CA THR A 89 -8.30 -27.65 13.15
C THR A 89 -8.59 -26.69 12.00
N ASN A 90 -9.88 -26.39 11.79
CA ASN A 90 -10.30 -25.36 10.84
C ASN A 90 -10.65 -24.10 11.61
N ILE A 91 -10.03 -22.99 11.24
CA ILE A 91 -10.29 -21.67 11.82
C ILE A 91 -10.55 -20.67 10.70
N GLY A 92 -11.38 -19.67 10.95
CA GLY A 92 -11.65 -18.64 9.96
C GLY A 92 -12.22 -17.40 10.59
N GLY A 93 -11.95 -16.25 9.97
CA GLY A 93 -12.40 -14.98 10.49
C GLY A 93 -12.26 -13.83 9.50
N LEU A 94 -12.78 -12.68 9.90
CA LEU A 94 -12.68 -11.47 9.13
C LEU A 94 -11.27 -10.88 9.22
N ILE A 95 -10.86 -10.20 8.17
CA ILE A 95 -9.63 -9.42 8.17
C ILE A 95 -9.94 -7.96 7.91
N SER A 96 -9.12 -7.10 8.52
CA SER A 96 -9.05 -5.69 8.19
C SER A 96 -7.59 -5.22 8.23
N GLY A 97 -7.20 -4.41 7.29
CA GLY A 97 -5.81 -3.98 7.18
C GLY A 97 -5.58 -2.80 6.28
N SER A 98 -4.31 -2.50 6.10
CA SER A 98 -3.87 -1.43 5.23
C SER A 98 -2.55 -1.76 4.52
N GLU A 99 -2.40 -1.13 3.37
CA GLU A 99 -1.14 -1.05 2.64
C GLU A 99 -0.48 0.30 2.91
N SER A 100 0.81 0.32 3.08
CA SER A 100 1.59 1.54 3.23
C SER A 100 2.88 1.50 2.43
N ASN A 101 3.36 2.67 2.02
CA ASN A 101 4.60 2.83 1.25
C ASN A 101 4.68 1.98 -0.03
N GLY A 102 3.50 1.59 -0.60
CA GLY A 102 3.41 0.85 -1.85
C GLY A 102 3.77 -0.63 -1.78
N ASN A 103 4.13 -1.17 -0.62
CA ASN A 103 4.47 -2.58 -0.49
C ASN A 103 4.39 -3.18 0.92
N LEU A 104 4.15 -2.38 1.94
CA LEU A 104 3.97 -2.88 3.31
C LEU A 104 2.50 -3.21 3.55
N ILE A 105 2.23 -4.41 4.01
CA ILE A 105 0.91 -4.90 4.35
C ILE A 105 0.86 -5.14 5.86
N ASP A 106 -0.15 -4.59 6.50
CA ASP A 106 -0.45 -4.78 7.93
C ASP A 106 -1.94 -5.08 8.06
N PHE A 107 -2.29 -6.24 8.63
CA PHE A 107 -3.68 -6.60 8.84
C PHE A 107 -3.89 -7.47 10.07
N ASP A 108 -5.03 -7.26 10.71
CA ASP A 108 -5.55 -8.10 11.76
C ASP A 108 -6.50 -9.15 11.19
N ALA A 109 -6.36 -10.38 11.63
CA ALA A 109 -7.28 -11.48 11.37
C ALA A 109 -7.98 -11.85 12.68
N ASP A 110 -9.30 -11.65 12.72
CA ASP A 110 -10.15 -11.99 13.88
C ASP A 110 -10.53 -13.46 13.82
N LEU A 111 -9.58 -14.31 14.24
CA LEU A 111 -9.72 -15.76 14.34
C LEU A 111 -10.19 -16.13 15.76
N GLU A 112 -9.79 -17.29 16.28
CA GLU A 112 -10.01 -17.62 17.71
C GLU A 112 -9.32 -16.62 18.65
N THR A 113 -8.23 -16.05 18.19
CA THR A 113 -7.51 -14.93 18.78
C THR A 113 -7.16 -13.96 17.66
N VAL A 114 -7.04 -12.68 17.98
CA VAL A 114 -6.59 -11.69 16.98
C VAL A 114 -5.15 -11.99 16.60
N ARG A 115 -4.90 -12.19 15.30
CA ARG A 115 -3.56 -12.38 14.73
C ARG A 115 -3.21 -11.20 13.85
N ARG A 116 -2.26 -10.40 14.31
CA ARG A 116 -1.71 -9.30 13.51
C ARG A 116 -0.63 -9.82 12.58
N HIS A 117 -0.82 -9.56 11.30
CA HIS A 117 0.09 -9.94 10.23
C HIS A 117 0.80 -8.69 9.71
N VAL A 118 2.12 -8.75 9.59
CA VAL A 118 2.93 -7.70 8.98
C VAL A 118 3.83 -8.32 7.93
N GLY A 119 3.79 -7.78 6.72
CA GLY A 119 4.53 -8.34 5.59
C GLY A 119 4.81 -7.35 4.49
N GLN A 120 5.49 -7.84 3.47
CA GLN A 120 5.77 -7.11 2.25
C GLN A 120 5.15 -7.82 1.05
N ILE A 121 4.55 -7.03 0.15
CA ILE A 121 4.09 -7.53 -1.14
C ILE A 121 5.14 -7.26 -2.21
N VAL A 122 5.47 -8.31 -2.97
CA VAL A 122 6.34 -8.23 -4.15
C VAL A 122 5.64 -9.00 -5.26
N ALA A 123 5.24 -8.30 -6.31
CA ALA A 123 4.39 -8.85 -7.36
C ALA A 123 3.11 -9.49 -6.78
N ASP A 124 2.86 -10.75 -7.05
CA ASP A 124 1.69 -11.51 -6.59
C ASP A 124 1.96 -12.35 -5.33
N THR A 125 2.92 -11.93 -4.50
CA THR A 125 3.28 -12.64 -3.28
C THR A 125 3.41 -11.67 -2.11
N ILE A 126 2.81 -12.01 -0.97
CA ILE A 126 3.02 -11.33 0.31
C ILE A 126 3.72 -12.30 1.26
N THR A 127 4.80 -11.87 1.88
CA THR A 127 5.52 -12.65 2.90
C THR A 127 5.72 -11.83 4.16
N GLY A 128 5.66 -12.48 5.30
CA GLY A 128 5.80 -11.76 6.56
C GLY A 128 5.73 -12.65 7.81
N THR A 129 5.46 -11.99 8.92
CA THR A 129 5.30 -12.60 10.23
C THR A 129 3.94 -12.24 10.81
N TRP A 130 3.47 -13.04 11.73
CA TRP A 130 2.27 -12.74 12.49
C TRP A 130 2.47 -13.02 13.99
N ILE A 131 1.69 -12.32 14.80
CA ILE A 131 1.64 -12.47 16.25
C ILE A 131 0.17 -12.57 16.65
N GLY A 132 -0.16 -13.64 17.36
CA GLY A 132 -1.47 -13.82 17.98
C GLY A 132 -1.48 -13.30 19.41
N THR A 133 -2.52 -12.58 19.79
CA THR A 133 -2.65 -11.97 21.12
C THR A 133 -3.97 -12.37 21.77
N ALA A 134 -3.91 -12.61 23.08
CA ALA A 134 -5.09 -12.71 23.93
C ALA A 134 -4.87 -11.87 25.20
N SER A 135 -5.85 -11.07 25.56
CA SER A 135 -5.76 -10.16 26.73
C SER A 135 -4.47 -9.33 26.72
N ASN A 136 -4.06 -8.82 25.52
CA ASN A 136 -2.83 -8.05 25.31
C ASN A 136 -1.51 -8.79 25.59
N VAL A 137 -1.54 -10.12 25.68
CA VAL A 137 -0.35 -10.95 25.80
C VAL A 137 -0.12 -11.69 24.48
N ASN A 138 1.11 -11.70 24.00
CA ASN A 138 1.50 -12.51 22.84
C ASN A 138 1.47 -13.98 23.22
N ILE A 139 0.59 -14.75 22.60
CA ILE A 139 0.39 -16.17 22.91
C ILE A 139 0.85 -17.09 21.78
N SER A 140 0.98 -16.56 20.59
CA SER A 140 1.42 -17.33 19.42
C SER A 140 2.15 -16.44 18.42
N SER A 141 3.00 -17.04 17.61
CA SER A 141 3.70 -16.31 16.54
C SER A 141 4.11 -17.26 15.41
N GLY A 142 4.35 -16.67 14.25
CA GLY A 142 4.75 -17.45 13.10
C GLY A 142 5.13 -16.62 11.88
N THR A 143 5.31 -17.33 10.78
CA THR A 143 5.57 -16.74 9.47
C THR A 143 4.44 -17.08 8.51
N PHE A 144 4.25 -16.27 7.48
CA PHE A 144 3.28 -16.54 6.43
C PHE A 144 3.78 -16.15 5.06
N ARG A 145 3.18 -16.78 4.06
CA ARG A 145 3.28 -16.47 2.66
C ARG A 145 1.89 -16.59 2.03
N VAL A 146 1.47 -15.60 1.26
CA VAL A 146 0.28 -15.68 0.43
C VAL A 146 0.64 -15.39 -1.01
N GLU A 147 0.04 -16.16 -1.92
CA GLU A 147 0.24 -16.06 -3.36
C GLU A 147 -1.09 -15.86 -4.06
N ARG A 148 -1.16 -14.89 -4.95
CA ARG A 148 -2.39 -14.60 -5.71
C ARG A 148 -2.78 -15.83 -6.53
N GLN A 149 -4.04 -16.21 -6.46
CA GLN A 149 -4.60 -17.24 -7.32
C GLN A 149 -5.06 -16.59 -8.63
N THR A 150 -4.49 -17.03 -9.75
CA THR A 150 -5.01 -16.70 -11.08
C THR A 150 -6.27 -17.50 -11.30
N GLN A 151 -7.36 -16.80 -11.63
CA GLN A 151 -8.61 -17.42 -12.07
C GLN A 151 -8.46 -17.97 -13.49
#